data_2bd677b3fd5e3c9a24b99c9405d6e6e8
#
_entry.id   2bd677b3fd5e3c9a24b99c9405d6e6e8
#
_cell.length_a   1.000
_cell.length_b   1.000
_cell.length_c   1.000
_cell.angle_alpha   90.00
_cell.angle_beta   90.00
_cell.angle_gamma   90.00
#
_symmetry.space_group_name_H-M   'P 1'
#
loop_
_entity.id
_entity.type
_entity.pdbx_description
1 polymer ?
#
loop_
_entity_poly.entity_id
_entity_poly.type
_entity_poly.pdbx_seq_one_letter_code
_entity_poly.pdbx_strand_id
1 'polypeptide(L)'
;MKRGMGIKKYENCILALIVMAVNVLLMGAVFDFYYDLNDDTMMHDIMSGVYSGIPDGHNMQMLYPLGAFIALCYRACRMIPWYGLFLCLCQFGCFCLIGVRLCSLWESAEQDGSRKAFTGKILCLLVLSLFQWGVWLSHLVNVQYTVTCAMLSAAAIFLFMTTAEDLDRRQFILRNIPSVLLVIAAYMLRSEMLLLTFPFICLAGLYRLTEEKKVFVKENLIRYGSVLGIILAGMVLVSIADYAAYGSAEWREFRDFFDARTTSYDFYPELITDDTYSESLTQLGVAPSQQTLLRNYNFGLDDSIDTELLKKVADYASGTLGTSKDWAAIVRDKTYAYVYRTMHSGDAPYNVVVIWAYIAVFVTGILLCFRYDAADGEQVLKTGQIRRFAFLWQLILLAFVRSAVWMFILLRGREPERITHSLYLVEFALLAAMFVKMLCRLRSLPKSSKLSLNIAYGMGMLFVLIMIVSLTDSVSDMRADQEFREQINQDWYAIDAYCRDHPDNFYFEDVYSTVDFSWEMFRDSDNSIANYDIMGGWICKSPLYKQKLVFFGMTSMEDGLLNGGQIYMIMNDTLPESNTDWLRDYYHERDVSVDVSEVDRIGEKYGVYRVIKVQ
;
A
#
# COMPACT_ATOMS: atom_id res chain seq x y z
N MET A 1 13.22 -12.29 -44.81
CA MET A 1 12.06 -11.45 -44.51
C MET A 1 11.21 -11.92 -43.33
N LYS A 2 11.02 -13.22 -43.06
CA LYS A 2 10.22 -13.71 -41.89
C LYS A 2 10.81 -13.40 -40.47
N ARG A 3 12.14 -13.27 -40.32
CA ARG A 3 12.78 -12.92 -39.04
C ARG A 3 12.53 -11.46 -38.59
N GLY A 4 12.38 -10.51 -39.52
CA GLY A 4 12.12 -9.10 -39.20
C GLY A 4 10.68 -8.81 -38.76
N MET A 5 9.70 -9.66 -39.11
CA MET A 5 8.30 -9.51 -38.68
C MET A 5 8.06 -9.96 -37.21
N GLY A 6 8.86 -10.91 -36.71
CA GLY A 6 8.76 -11.38 -35.30
C GLY A 6 9.23 -10.33 -34.32
N ILE A 7 10.33 -9.62 -34.59
CA ILE A 7 10.93 -8.62 -33.69
C ILE A 7 10.02 -7.37 -33.58
N LYS A 8 9.43 -6.89 -34.68
CA LYS A 8 8.49 -5.77 -34.64
C LYS A 8 7.27 -5.99 -33.74
N LYS A 9 6.81 -7.24 -33.58
CA LYS A 9 5.65 -7.55 -32.74
C LYS A 9 5.93 -7.36 -31.25
N TYR A 10 7.18 -7.53 -30.80
CA TYR A 10 7.59 -7.44 -29.42
C TYR A 10 8.43 -6.19 -29.11
N GLU A 11 8.65 -5.31 -30.09
CA GLU A 11 9.49 -4.12 -29.95
C GLU A 11 9.10 -3.25 -28.77
N ASN A 12 7.80 -2.95 -28.59
CA ASN A 12 7.31 -2.12 -27.49
C ASN A 12 7.56 -2.77 -26.12
N CYS A 13 7.39 -4.11 -26.03
CA CYS A 13 7.68 -4.85 -24.80
C CYS A 13 9.19 -4.84 -24.50
N ILE A 14 10.03 -5.08 -25.51
CA ILE A 14 11.49 -5.10 -25.33
C ILE A 14 12.00 -3.73 -24.91
N LEU A 15 11.54 -2.65 -25.55
CA LEU A 15 11.93 -1.28 -25.19
C LEU A 15 11.51 -0.92 -23.77
N ALA A 16 10.27 -1.22 -23.38
CA ALA A 16 9.79 -0.95 -22.02
C ALA A 16 10.57 -1.77 -20.99
N LEU A 17 10.83 -3.05 -21.24
CA LEU A 17 11.63 -3.91 -20.35
C LEU A 17 13.06 -3.40 -20.18
N ILE A 18 13.72 -2.99 -21.28
CA ILE A 18 15.09 -2.45 -21.20
C ILE A 18 15.12 -1.17 -20.35
N VAL A 19 14.19 -0.23 -20.60
CA VAL A 19 14.16 1.03 -19.86
C VAL A 19 13.84 0.77 -18.38
N MET A 20 12.90 -0.13 -18.07
CA MET A 20 12.60 -0.48 -16.66
C MET A 20 13.78 -1.20 -15.98
N ALA A 21 14.44 -2.12 -16.67
CA ALA A 21 15.64 -2.77 -16.14
C ALA A 21 16.75 -1.74 -15.84
N VAL A 22 16.96 -0.77 -16.72
CA VAL A 22 17.92 0.32 -16.49
C VAL A 22 17.53 1.16 -15.27
N ASN A 23 16.24 1.52 -15.12
CA ASN A 23 15.77 2.25 -13.93
C ASN A 23 16.00 1.46 -12.64
N VAL A 24 15.65 0.16 -12.60
CA VAL A 24 15.89 -0.70 -11.44
C VAL A 24 17.37 -0.77 -11.09
N LEU A 25 18.23 -0.99 -12.10
CA LEU A 25 19.69 -1.04 -11.89
C LEU A 25 20.26 0.28 -11.40
N LEU A 26 19.78 1.41 -11.94
CA LEU A 26 20.24 2.73 -11.49
C LEU A 26 19.74 3.03 -10.06
N MET A 27 18.50 2.70 -9.73
CA MET A 27 17.98 2.87 -8.37
C MET A 27 18.75 1.98 -7.39
N GLY A 28 18.94 0.69 -7.68
CA GLY A 28 19.69 -0.21 -6.82
C GLY A 28 21.22 0.04 -6.77
N ALA A 29 21.76 0.88 -7.68
CA ALA A 29 23.15 1.34 -7.59
C ALA A 29 23.33 2.59 -6.71
N VAL A 30 22.24 3.29 -6.40
CA VAL A 30 22.24 4.57 -5.66
C VAL A 30 21.58 4.42 -4.30
N PHE A 31 20.62 3.50 -4.17
CA PHE A 31 19.77 3.32 -3.01
C PHE A 31 19.61 1.84 -2.65
N ASP A 32 19.54 1.54 -1.36
CA ASP A 32 19.11 0.26 -0.84
C ASP A 32 17.58 0.22 -0.79
N PHE A 33 16.99 -0.97 -0.97
CA PHE A 33 15.55 -1.15 -0.95
C PHE A 33 15.09 -1.58 0.44
N TYR A 34 14.13 -0.86 0.99
CA TYR A 34 13.56 -1.13 2.32
C TYR A 34 12.08 -1.52 2.25
N TYR A 35 11.65 -2.32 3.21
CA TYR A 35 10.25 -2.31 3.60
C TYR A 35 9.97 -0.98 4.31
N ASP A 36 8.96 -0.24 3.88
CA ASP A 36 8.69 1.09 4.42
C ASP A 36 8.29 1.04 5.91
N LEU A 37 7.57 0.00 6.30
CA LEU A 37 7.08 -0.19 7.66
C LEU A 37 7.39 -1.61 8.19
N ASN A 38 7.41 -1.73 9.52
CA ASN A 38 7.59 -2.99 10.23
C ASN A 38 6.48 -4.03 9.96
N ASP A 39 5.28 -3.60 9.55
CA ASP A 39 4.22 -4.52 9.09
C ASP A 39 4.71 -5.43 7.95
N ASP A 40 5.39 -4.85 6.94
CA ASP A 40 5.93 -5.61 5.81
C ASP A 40 7.04 -6.56 6.24
N THR A 41 7.84 -6.19 7.26
CA THR A 41 8.86 -7.08 7.85
C THR A 41 8.21 -8.29 8.51
N MET A 42 7.19 -8.08 9.34
CA MET A 42 6.46 -9.19 9.98
C MET A 42 5.76 -10.09 8.95
N MET A 43 5.18 -9.50 7.88
CA MET A 43 4.62 -10.29 6.77
C MET A 43 5.68 -11.13 6.06
N HIS A 44 6.88 -10.58 5.84
CA HIS A 44 8.03 -11.31 5.34
C HIS A 44 8.37 -12.49 6.26
N ASP A 45 8.51 -12.25 7.56
CA ASP A 45 8.94 -13.26 8.54
C ASP A 45 7.95 -14.42 8.64
N ILE A 46 6.64 -14.15 8.57
CA ILE A 46 5.62 -15.19 8.52
C ILE A 46 5.76 -16.01 7.23
N MET A 47 5.82 -15.36 6.08
CA MET A 47 5.83 -16.05 4.78
C MET A 47 7.16 -16.76 4.49
N SER A 48 8.28 -16.25 4.99
CA SER A 48 9.61 -16.87 4.85
C SER A 48 9.83 -18.03 5.84
N GLY A 49 9.10 -18.05 6.95
CA GLY A 49 9.24 -18.99 8.04
C GLY A 49 10.22 -18.55 9.14
N VAL A 50 10.73 -17.33 9.10
CA VAL A 50 11.52 -16.71 10.18
C VAL A 50 10.70 -16.63 11.46
N TYR A 51 9.41 -16.33 11.36
CA TYR A 51 8.54 -16.18 12.52
C TYR A 51 8.26 -17.53 13.23
N SER A 52 7.79 -18.54 12.51
CA SER A 52 7.29 -19.79 13.12
C SER A 52 8.11 -21.05 12.73
N GLY A 53 9.24 -20.89 12.05
CA GLY A 53 10.10 -21.98 11.57
C GLY A 53 9.64 -22.59 10.24
N ILE A 54 8.38 -22.39 9.86
CA ILE A 54 7.78 -22.92 8.63
C ILE A 54 7.13 -21.79 7.84
N PRO A 55 7.45 -21.61 6.53
CA PRO A 55 6.76 -20.64 5.69
C PRO A 55 5.24 -20.81 5.72
N ASP A 56 4.51 -19.75 6.08
CA ASP A 56 3.06 -19.78 6.24
C ASP A 56 2.40 -18.62 5.51
N GLY A 57 1.17 -18.81 5.01
CA GLY A 57 0.40 -17.80 4.30
C GLY A 57 -0.56 -17.00 5.18
N HIS A 58 -0.74 -17.38 6.44
CA HIS A 58 -1.65 -16.71 7.36
C HIS A 58 -1.03 -15.43 7.89
N ASN A 59 -1.34 -14.32 7.24
CA ASN A 59 -1.06 -13.00 7.76
C ASN A 59 -2.32 -12.14 7.60
N MET A 60 -2.63 -11.33 8.60
CA MET A 60 -3.88 -10.56 8.66
C MET A 60 -3.93 -9.38 7.68
N GLN A 61 -2.82 -9.06 7.05
CA GLN A 61 -2.68 -7.85 6.22
C GLN A 61 -2.98 -8.08 4.74
N MET A 62 -2.79 -9.31 4.25
CA MET A 62 -3.17 -9.73 2.89
C MET A 62 -4.03 -10.98 2.91
N LEU A 63 -4.77 -11.24 1.84
CA LEU A 63 -5.60 -12.45 1.76
C LEU A 63 -4.73 -13.70 1.63
N TYR A 64 -5.12 -14.76 2.32
CA TYR A 64 -4.41 -16.03 2.41
C TYR A 64 -3.94 -16.61 1.07
N PRO A 65 -4.71 -16.61 -0.04
CA PRO A 65 -4.24 -17.20 -1.30
C PRO A 65 -2.94 -16.59 -1.82
N LEU A 66 -2.73 -15.27 -1.63
CA LEU A 66 -1.49 -14.61 -2.03
C LEU A 66 -0.35 -14.94 -1.04
N GLY A 67 -0.61 -14.85 0.26
CA GLY A 67 0.36 -15.21 1.28
C GLY A 67 0.83 -16.67 1.13
N ALA A 68 -0.10 -17.60 0.89
CA ALA A 68 0.21 -19.01 0.65
C ALA A 68 1.05 -19.23 -0.63
N PHE A 69 0.77 -18.48 -1.70
CA PHE A 69 1.58 -18.52 -2.91
C PHE A 69 3.03 -18.08 -2.65
N ILE A 70 3.22 -16.97 -1.94
CA ILE A 70 4.56 -16.45 -1.59
C ILE A 70 5.26 -17.43 -0.62
N ALA A 71 4.57 -17.94 0.39
CA ALA A 71 5.10 -18.95 1.31
C ALA A 71 5.52 -20.23 0.57
N LEU A 72 4.77 -20.66 -0.45
CA LEU A 72 5.16 -21.79 -1.31
C LEU A 72 6.47 -21.50 -2.07
N CYS A 73 6.68 -20.28 -2.54
CA CYS A 73 7.95 -19.88 -3.16
C CYS A 73 9.12 -19.97 -2.16
N TYR A 74 8.92 -19.53 -0.90
CA TYR A 74 9.92 -19.70 0.16
C TYR A 74 10.17 -21.16 0.52
N ARG A 75 9.14 -22.02 0.52
CA ARG A 75 9.33 -23.47 0.68
C ARG A 75 10.17 -24.10 -0.43
N ALA A 76 10.05 -23.59 -1.65
CA ALA A 76 10.84 -24.06 -2.79
C ALA A 76 12.30 -23.57 -2.73
N CYS A 77 12.54 -22.32 -2.33
CA CYS A 77 13.87 -21.73 -2.19
C CYS A 77 13.86 -20.63 -1.14
N ARG A 78 14.41 -20.87 0.05
CA ARG A 78 14.44 -19.92 1.17
C ARG A 78 15.41 -18.77 0.97
N MET A 79 16.42 -18.92 0.11
CA MET A 79 17.48 -17.92 -0.10
C MET A 79 17.02 -16.70 -0.93
N ILE A 80 15.89 -16.79 -1.60
CA ILE A 80 15.35 -15.70 -2.42
C ILE A 80 14.34 -14.91 -1.58
N PRO A 81 14.49 -13.60 -1.44
CA PRO A 81 13.54 -12.75 -0.70
C PRO A 81 12.26 -12.53 -1.53
N TRP A 82 11.44 -13.57 -1.63
CA TRP A 82 10.28 -13.62 -2.54
C TRP A 82 9.26 -12.53 -2.29
N TYR A 83 9.04 -12.13 -1.04
CA TYR A 83 8.07 -11.10 -0.73
C TYR A 83 8.52 -9.73 -1.24
N GLY A 84 9.75 -9.31 -0.93
CA GLY A 84 10.31 -8.06 -1.46
C GLY A 84 10.39 -8.06 -2.99
N LEU A 85 10.84 -9.19 -3.57
CA LEU A 85 10.86 -9.36 -5.03
C LEU A 85 9.46 -9.26 -5.64
N PHE A 86 8.43 -9.84 -5.00
CA PHE A 86 7.04 -9.75 -5.45
C PHE A 86 6.56 -8.29 -5.45
N LEU A 87 6.79 -7.53 -4.36
CA LEU A 87 6.39 -6.13 -4.27
C LEU A 87 7.08 -5.28 -5.35
N CYS A 88 8.40 -5.43 -5.51
CA CYS A 88 9.17 -4.74 -6.55
C CYS A 88 8.69 -5.11 -7.97
N LEU A 89 8.44 -6.39 -8.24
CA LEU A 89 7.88 -6.83 -9.52
C LEU A 89 6.49 -6.24 -9.79
N CYS A 90 5.65 -6.09 -8.76
CA CYS A 90 4.36 -5.41 -8.90
C CYS A 90 4.55 -3.94 -9.28
N GLN A 91 5.41 -3.20 -8.58
CA GLN A 91 5.67 -1.78 -8.83
C GLN A 91 6.28 -1.56 -10.24
N PHE A 92 7.44 -2.12 -10.51
CA PHE A 92 8.14 -1.93 -11.79
C PHE A 92 7.42 -2.61 -12.95
N GLY A 93 6.74 -3.74 -12.71
CA GLY A 93 5.90 -4.42 -13.69
C GLY A 93 4.72 -3.58 -14.15
N CYS A 94 4.07 -2.85 -13.24
CA CYS A 94 3.01 -1.89 -13.59
C CYS A 94 3.55 -0.76 -14.48
N PHE A 95 4.70 -0.18 -14.15
CA PHE A 95 5.35 0.83 -15.01
C PHE A 95 5.72 0.25 -16.38
N CYS A 96 6.21 -0.99 -16.43
CA CYS A 96 6.49 -1.66 -17.70
C CYS A 96 5.22 -1.81 -18.56
N LEU A 97 4.11 -2.27 -17.98
CA LEU A 97 2.82 -2.41 -18.66
C LEU A 97 2.29 -1.06 -19.18
N ILE A 98 2.38 -0.01 -18.38
CA ILE A 98 2.02 1.36 -18.78
C ILE A 98 2.93 1.81 -19.93
N GLY A 99 4.24 1.58 -19.84
CA GLY A 99 5.22 1.92 -20.86
C GLY A 99 4.93 1.22 -22.20
N VAL A 100 4.65 -0.08 -22.19
CA VAL A 100 4.22 -0.84 -23.39
C VAL A 100 2.97 -0.23 -24.00
N ARG A 101 2.01 0.14 -23.17
CA ARG A 101 0.75 0.75 -23.63
C ARG A 101 0.99 2.13 -24.25
N LEU A 102 1.79 2.99 -23.61
CA LEU A 102 2.17 4.31 -24.13
C LEU A 102 2.88 4.20 -25.49
N CYS A 103 3.85 3.29 -25.62
CA CYS A 103 4.53 3.03 -26.89
C CYS A 103 3.54 2.60 -28.00
N SER A 104 2.58 1.73 -27.65
CA SER A 104 1.57 1.26 -28.61
C SER A 104 0.61 2.36 -29.04
N LEU A 105 0.18 3.22 -28.13
CA LEU A 105 -0.69 4.37 -28.40
C LEU A 105 0.03 5.40 -29.28
N TRP A 106 1.29 5.68 -28.96
CA TRP A 106 2.11 6.60 -29.75
C TRP A 106 2.31 6.11 -31.17
N GLU A 107 2.63 4.83 -31.35
CA GLU A 107 2.79 4.20 -32.68
C GLU A 107 1.50 4.26 -33.48
N SER A 108 0.35 3.98 -32.86
CA SER A 108 -0.96 4.01 -33.53
C SER A 108 -1.39 5.41 -34.00
N ALA A 109 -0.90 6.46 -33.31
CA ALA A 109 -1.21 7.85 -33.62
C ALA A 109 -0.22 8.50 -34.60
N GLU A 110 0.88 7.80 -35.00
CA GLU A 110 1.90 8.33 -35.92
C GLU A 110 1.56 8.04 -37.36
N GLN A 111 1.50 9.10 -38.20
CA GLN A 111 1.22 9.02 -39.64
C GLN A 111 2.48 9.12 -40.53
N ASP A 112 3.61 9.59 -39.98
CA ASP A 112 4.78 10.08 -40.74
C ASP A 112 6.00 9.13 -40.79
N GLY A 113 5.87 7.87 -40.36
CA GLY A 113 6.91 6.88 -40.61
C GLY A 113 7.69 6.40 -39.38
N SER A 114 8.45 5.30 -39.54
CA SER A 114 8.99 4.48 -38.47
C SER A 114 10.02 5.17 -37.55
N ARG A 115 10.80 6.13 -38.07
CA ARG A 115 11.85 6.81 -37.29
C ARG A 115 11.25 7.79 -36.25
N LYS A 116 10.22 8.56 -36.64
CA LYS A 116 9.51 9.46 -35.70
C LYS A 116 8.71 8.69 -34.68
N ALA A 117 8.10 7.56 -35.05
CA ALA A 117 7.41 6.67 -34.13
C ALA A 117 8.37 6.13 -33.05
N PHE A 118 9.57 5.68 -33.45
CA PHE A 118 10.58 5.16 -32.53
C PHE A 118 11.06 6.25 -31.54
N THR A 119 11.40 7.44 -32.04
CA THR A 119 11.82 8.56 -31.17
C THR A 119 10.72 8.91 -30.15
N GLY A 120 9.47 8.92 -30.58
CA GLY A 120 8.37 9.20 -29.66
C GLY A 120 8.13 8.11 -28.61
N LYS A 121 8.36 6.83 -28.95
CA LYS A 121 8.33 5.74 -27.97
C LYS A 121 9.39 5.95 -26.88
N ILE A 122 10.62 6.26 -27.28
CA ILE A 122 11.71 6.56 -26.33
C ILE A 122 11.34 7.76 -25.45
N LEU A 123 10.80 8.84 -26.04
CA LEU A 123 10.36 10.01 -25.26
C LEU A 123 9.28 9.65 -24.24
N CYS A 124 8.28 8.85 -24.59
CA CYS A 124 7.26 8.38 -23.66
C CYS A 124 7.87 7.59 -22.49
N LEU A 125 8.84 6.72 -22.77
CA LEU A 125 9.52 5.94 -21.74
C LEU A 125 10.42 6.80 -20.85
N LEU A 126 11.10 7.82 -21.40
CA LEU A 126 11.87 8.79 -20.63
C LEU A 126 10.98 9.64 -19.71
N VAL A 127 9.81 10.09 -20.19
CA VAL A 127 8.84 10.81 -19.36
C VAL A 127 8.35 9.91 -18.22
N LEU A 128 8.11 8.62 -18.49
CA LEU A 128 7.74 7.65 -17.47
C LEU A 128 8.87 7.42 -16.45
N SER A 129 10.14 7.37 -16.91
CA SER A 129 11.31 7.30 -16.02
C SER A 129 11.44 8.55 -15.16
N LEU A 130 11.24 9.74 -15.71
CA LEU A 130 11.21 10.99 -14.95
C LEU A 130 10.12 11.00 -13.88
N PHE A 131 8.95 10.42 -14.17
CA PHE A 131 7.89 10.27 -13.16
C PHE A 131 8.33 9.34 -12.03
N GLN A 132 8.99 8.23 -12.34
CA GLN A 132 9.53 7.32 -11.33
C GLN A 132 10.52 8.01 -10.40
N TRP A 133 11.46 8.78 -10.96
CA TRP A 133 12.51 9.44 -10.18
C TRP A 133 12.08 10.75 -9.52
N GLY A 134 11.22 11.55 -10.16
CA GLY A 134 10.86 12.87 -9.69
C GLY A 134 9.58 12.92 -8.86
N VAL A 135 8.76 11.85 -8.89
CA VAL A 135 7.47 11.84 -8.17
C VAL A 135 7.29 10.59 -7.32
N TRP A 136 7.72 9.41 -7.79
CA TRP A 136 7.39 8.14 -7.18
C TRP A 136 8.58 7.40 -6.56
N LEU A 137 9.75 8.05 -6.48
CA LEU A 137 11.02 7.44 -6.06
C LEU A 137 10.93 6.83 -4.65
N SER A 138 10.41 7.56 -3.67
CA SER A 138 10.29 7.09 -2.29
C SER A 138 9.51 5.78 -2.19
N HIS A 139 8.43 5.65 -2.95
CA HIS A 139 7.59 4.44 -2.96
C HIS A 139 8.15 3.28 -3.80
N LEU A 140 9.17 3.53 -4.62
CA LEU A 140 9.90 2.49 -5.36
C LEU A 140 11.06 1.92 -4.58
N VAL A 141 11.64 2.71 -3.70
CA VAL A 141 12.80 2.37 -2.86
C VAL A 141 12.32 1.88 -1.48
N ASN A 142 11.44 2.65 -0.82
CA ASN A 142 10.75 2.23 0.40
C ASN A 142 9.42 1.61 0.01
N VAL A 143 9.42 0.31 -0.21
CA VAL A 143 8.26 -0.38 -0.78
C VAL A 143 7.29 -0.81 0.33
N GLN A 144 6.02 -0.53 0.10
CA GLN A 144 4.95 -0.82 1.05
C GLN A 144 3.76 -1.48 0.33
N TYR A 145 3.17 -2.52 0.93
CA TYR A 145 2.12 -3.32 0.30
C TYR A 145 0.84 -2.52 -0.03
N THR A 146 0.46 -1.52 0.81
CA THR A 146 -0.72 -0.67 0.54
C THR A 146 -0.51 0.22 -0.68
N VAL A 147 0.69 0.81 -0.81
CA VAL A 147 1.08 1.64 -1.97
C VAL A 147 1.20 0.77 -3.22
N THR A 148 1.70 -0.44 -3.09
CA THR A 148 1.77 -1.42 -4.19
C THR A 148 0.37 -1.81 -4.67
N CYS A 149 -0.61 -1.97 -3.78
CA CYS A 149 -2.02 -2.18 -4.13
C CYS A 149 -2.58 -1.02 -4.96
N ALA A 150 -2.28 0.22 -4.59
CA ALA A 150 -2.70 1.40 -5.36
C ALA A 150 -2.01 1.47 -6.72
N MET A 151 -0.74 1.09 -6.84
CA MET A 151 -0.02 1.03 -8.13
C MET A 151 -0.65 -0.01 -9.06
N LEU A 152 -1.02 -1.19 -8.56
CA LEU A 152 -1.76 -2.20 -9.32
C LEU A 152 -3.11 -1.63 -9.82
N SER A 153 -3.84 -0.93 -8.96
CA SER A 153 -5.12 -0.27 -9.28
C SER A 153 -4.95 0.82 -10.32
N ALA A 154 -3.93 1.68 -10.19
CA ALA A 154 -3.60 2.75 -11.12
C ALA A 154 -3.24 2.21 -12.52
N ALA A 155 -2.42 1.16 -12.57
CA ALA A 155 -2.08 0.49 -13.82
C ALA A 155 -3.30 -0.16 -14.48
N ALA A 156 -4.17 -0.81 -13.69
CA ALA A 156 -5.41 -1.40 -14.19
C ALA A 156 -6.32 -0.33 -14.81
N ILE A 157 -6.51 0.82 -14.15
CA ILE A 157 -7.28 1.96 -14.65
C ILE A 157 -6.69 2.47 -15.95
N PHE A 158 -5.38 2.74 -15.99
CA PHE A 158 -4.72 3.27 -17.19
C PHE A 158 -4.84 2.32 -18.37
N LEU A 159 -4.59 1.02 -18.18
CA LEU A 159 -4.71 0.00 -19.23
C LEU A 159 -6.15 -0.13 -19.73
N PHE A 160 -7.13 -0.15 -18.82
CA PHE A 160 -8.54 -0.26 -19.18
C PHE A 160 -9.01 0.96 -19.97
N MET A 161 -8.73 2.16 -19.48
CA MET A 161 -9.10 3.42 -20.13
C MET A 161 -8.51 3.57 -21.54
N THR A 162 -7.32 3.03 -21.76
CA THR A 162 -6.59 3.12 -23.03
C THR A 162 -6.77 1.91 -23.96
N THR A 163 -7.64 0.97 -23.62
CA THR A 163 -8.00 -0.15 -24.51
C THR A 163 -8.65 0.35 -25.79
N ALA A 164 -8.34 -0.30 -26.93
CA ALA A 164 -8.87 0.08 -28.24
C ALA A 164 -10.40 0.09 -28.29
N GLU A 165 -10.94 0.95 -29.16
CA GLU A 165 -12.37 1.08 -29.44
C GLU A 165 -12.84 0.01 -30.45
N ASP A 166 -14.16 -0.13 -30.58
CA ASP A 166 -14.82 -0.99 -31.59
C ASP A 166 -14.41 -2.49 -31.54
N LEU A 167 -14.12 -3.03 -30.33
CA LEU A 167 -13.84 -4.45 -30.14
C LEU A 167 -15.13 -5.26 -29.97
N ASP A 168 -15.17 -6.48 -30.50
CA ASP A 168 -16.21 -7.44 -30.15
C ASP A 168 -16.09 -7.86 -28.66
N ARG A 169 -17.14 -8.52 -28.11
CA ARG A 169 -17.18 -8.92 -26.70
C ARG A 169 -15.96 -9.75 -26.27
N ARG A 170 -15.58 -10.75 -27.09
CA ARG A 170 -14.48 -11.65 -26.78
C ARG A 170 -13.15 -10.90 -26.78
N GLN A 171 -12.91 -10.10 -27.81
CA GLN A 171 -11.70 -9.29 -27.92
C GLN A 171 -11.62 -8.26 -26.79
N PHE A 172 -12.73 -7.61 -26.43
CA PHE A 172 -12.78 -6.67 -25.32
C PHE A 172 -12.39 -7.32 -23.99
N ILE A 173 -12.95 -8.50 -23.67
CA ILE A 173 -12.59 -9.24 -22.46
C ILE A 173 -11.11 -9.63 -22.51
N LEU A 174 -10.62 -10.24 -23.59
CA LEU A 174 -9.23 -10.68 -23.71
C LEU A 174 -8.22 -9.52 -23.58
N ARG A 175 -8.54 -8.36 -24.16
CA ARG A 175 -7.68 -7.16 -24.07
C ARG A 175 -7.65 -6.56 -22.66
N ASN A 176 -8.67 -6.78 -21.87
CA ASN A 176 -8.76 -6.28 -20.50
C ASN A 176 -8.38 -7.30 -19.43
N ILE A 177 -7.99 -8.55 -19.79
CA ILE A 177 -7.46 -9.54 -18.84
C ILE A 177 -6.34 -8.96 -17.95
N PRO A 178 -5.33 -8.23 -18.48
CA PRO A 178 -4.31 -7.64 -17.61
C PRO A 178 -4.89 -6.71 -16.55
N SER A 179 -5.83 -5.83 -16.91
CA SER A 179 -6.50 -4.94 -15.94
C SER A 179 -7.28 -5.72 -14.89
N VAL A 180 -8.00 -6.78 -15.29
CA VAL A 180 -8.75 -7.65 -14.37
C VAL A 180 -7.81 -8.35 -13.38
N LEU A 181 -6.71 -8.92 -13.87
CA LEU A 181 -5.72 -9.60 -13.02
C LEU A 181 -5.05 -8.64 -12.04
N LEU A 182 -4.73 -7.41 -12.47
CA LEU A 182 -4.16 -6.39 -11.60
C LEU A 182 -5.13 -5.99 -10.48
N VAL A 183 -6.43 -5.84 -10.76
CA VAL A 183 -7.45 -5.55 -9.73
C VAL A 183 -7.58 -6.70 -8.74
N ILE A 184 -7.61 -7.96 -9.21
CA ILE A 184 -7.68 -9.12 -8.33
C ILE A 184 -6.40 -9.25 -7.48
N ALA A 185 -5.23 -9.02 -8.07
CA ALA A 185 -3.95 -9.01 -7.35
C ALA A 185 -3.92 -7.90 -6.28
N ALA A 186 -4.40 -6.70 -6.61
CA ALA A 186 -4.54 -5.59 -5.67
C ALA A 186 -5.49 -5.95 -4.51
N TYR A 187 -6.59 -6.64 -4.80
CA TYR A 187 -7.53 -7.12 -3.77
C TYR A 187 -6.89 -8.15 -2.84
N MET A 188 -6.14 -9.10 -3.39
CA MET A 188 -5.43 -10.09 -2.59
C MET A 188 -4.33 -9.47 -1.72
N LEU A 189 -3.65 -8.43 -2.24
CA LEU A 189 -2.55 -7.77 -1.53
C LEU A 189 -3.04 -6.89 -0.38
N ARG A 190 -4.09 -6.07 -0.62
CA ARG A 190 -4.71 -5.24 0.43
C ARG A 190 -6.17 -4.93 0.06
N SER A 191 -7.09 -5.71 0.61
CA SER A 191 -8.52 -5.61 0.30
C SER A 191 -9.12 -4.25 0.63
N GLU A 192 -8.78 -3.68 1.80
CA GLU A 192 -9.28 -2.38 2.25
C GLU A 192 -8.83 -1.25 1.32
N MET A 193 -7.55 -1.28 0.91
CA MET A 193 -7.02 -0.26 0.01
C MET A 193 -7.63 -0.38 -1.39
N LEU A 194 -7.83 -1.60 -1.91
CA LEU A 194 -8.54 -1.75 -3.16
C LEU A 194 -9.98 -1.22 -3.06
N LEU A 195 -10.72 -1.56 -2.01
CA LEU A 195 -12.08 -1.07 -1.82
C LEU A 195 -12.14 0.46 -1.73
N LEU A 196 -11.15 1.10 -1.12
CA LEU A 196 -11.01 2.56 -1.09
C LEU A 196 -10.77 3.15 -2.49
N THR A 197 -9.99 2.49 -3.34
CA THR A 197 -9.70 2.92 -4.72
C THR A 197 -10.73 2.45 -5.75
N PHE A 198 -11.60 1.51 -5.39
CA PHE A 198 -12.59 0.91 -6.29
C PHE A 198 -13.54 1.91 -6.96
N PRO A 199 -13.97 3.01 -6.30
CA PRO A 199 -14.74 4.06 -6.97
C PRO A 199 -14.05 4.63 -8.22
N PHE A 200 -12.72 4.79 -8.22
CA PHE A 200 -11.96 5.25 -9.38
C PHE A 200 -11.93 4.21 -10.51
N ILE A 201 -11.89 2.92 -10.17
CA ILE A 201 -12.01 1.82 -11.13
C ILE A 201 -13.41 1.84 -11.78
N CYS A 202 -14.45 2.07 -10.99
CA CYS A 202 -15.82 2.24 -11.50
C CYS A 202 -15.94 3.47 -12.42
N LEU A 203 -15.29 4.59 -12.07
CA LEU A 203 -15.24 5.76 -12.93
C LEU A 203 -14.57 5.46 -14.27
N ALA A 204 -13.46 4.73 -14.28
CA ALA A 204 -12.81 4.30 -15.50
C ALA A 204 -13.76 3.48 -16.40
N GLY A 205 -14.51 2.56 -15.80
CA GLY A 205 -15.56 1.79 -16.47
C GLY A 205 -16.66 2.68 -17.06
N LEU A 206 -17.17 3.62 -16.28
CA LEU A 206 -18.22 4.56 -16.67
C LEU A 206 -17.75 5.48 -17.81
N TYR A 207 -16.56 6.07 -17.67
CA TYR A 207 -16.01 6.98 -18.69
C TYR A 207 -15.82 6.26 -20.01
N ARG A 208 -15.25 5.06 -19.95
CA ARG A 208 -15.05 4.25 -21.14
C ARG A 208 -16.36 3.82 -21.80
N LEU A 209 -17.38 3.45 -21.01
CA LEU A 209 -18.71 3.11 -21.52
C LEU A 209 -19.38 4.31 -22.21
N THR A 210 -19.23 5.51 -21.66
CA THR A 210 -19.83 6.73 -22.26
C THR A 210 -19.14 7.21 -23.53
N GLU A 211 -17.95 6.71 -23.84
CA GLU A 211 -17.27 6.93 -25.12
C GLU A 211 -17.82 6.07 -26.27
N GLU A 212 -18.57 5.00 -25.97
CA GLU A 212 -19.17 4.12 -26.97
C GLU A 212 -20.25 4.85 -27.79
N LYS A 213 -20.31 4.58 -29.12
CA LYS A 213 -21.23 5.26 -30.05
C LYS A 213 -22.70 5.16 -29.59
N LYS A 214 -23.08 4.06 -28.95
CA LYS A 214 -24.42 3.81 -28.38
C LYS A 214 -24.27 3.26 -26.96
N VAL A 215 -24.34 4.12 -25.96
CA VAL A 215 -24.08 3.79 -24.54
C VAL A 215 -24.98 2.69 -24.01
N PHE A 216 -26.30 2.82 -24.15
CA PHE A 216 -27.30 1.92 -23.56
C PHE A 216 -27.74 0.76 -24.47
N VAL A 217 -26.89 0.32 -25.40
CA VAL A 217 -27.16 -0.88 -26.19
C VAL A 217 -26.82 -2.12 -25.34
N LYS A 218 -27.73 -3.10 -25.39
CA LYS A 218 -27.58 -4.37 -24.63
C LYS A 218 -26.20 -5.00 -24.80
N GLU A 219 -25.62 -4.95 -25.98
CA GLU A 219 -24.31 -5.52 -26.29
C GLU A 219 -23.17 -4.83 -25.52
N ASN A 220 -23.18 -3.49 -25.45
CA ASN A 220 -22.21 -2.72 -24.68
C ASN A 220 -22.38 -2.97 -23.17
N LEU A 221 -23.61 -2.93 -22.67
CA LEU A 221 -23.89 -3.22 -21.26
C LEU A 221 -23.41 -4.62 -20.85
N ILE A 222 -23.66 -5.64 -21.69
CA ILE A 222 -23.15 -6.99 -21.47
C ILE A 222 -21.61 -7.03 -21.51
N ARG A 223 -20.97 -6.32 -22.43
CA ARG A 223 -19.52 -6.29 -22.60
C ARG A 223 -18.82 -5.72 -21.35
N TYR A 224 -19.24 -4.54 -20.90
CA TYR A 224 -18.69 -3.91 -19.68
C TYR A 224 -19.12 -4.65 -18.41
N GLY A 225 -20.38 -5.07 -18.34
CA GLY A 225 -20.89 -5.89 -17.23
C GLY A 225 -20.17 -7.24 -17.10
N SER A 226 -19.71 -7.83 -18.23
CA SER A 226 -18.90 -9.06 -18.18
C SER A 226 -17.54 -8.83 -17.52
N VAL A 227 -16.84 -7.75 -17.82
CA VAL A 227 -15.53 -7.43 -17.20
C VAL A 227 -15.71 -7.17 -15.68
N LEU A 228 -16.69 -6.34 -15.31
CA LEU A 228 -17.01 -6.09 -13.91
C LEU A 228 -17.42 -7.39 -13.19
N GLY A 229 -18.25 -8.21 -13.83
CA GLY A 229 -18.66 -9.51 -13.27
C GLY A 229 -17.50 -10.47 -13.04
N ILE A 230 -16.50 -10.49 -13.94
CA ILE A 230 -15.29 -11.31 -13.75
C ILE A 230 -14.45 -10.78 -12.57
N ILE A 231 -14.30 -9.45 -12.44
CA ILE A 231 -13.60 -8.84 -11.29
C ILE A 231 -14.30 -9.24 -9.98
N LEU A 232 -15.61 -9.00 -9.87
CA LEU A 232 -16.37 -9.31 -8.66
C LEU A 232 -16.37 -10.81 -8.34
N ALA A 233 -16.51 -11.67 -9.35
CA ALA A 233 -16.43 -13.12 -9.17
C ALA A 233 -15.03 -13.54 -8.68
N GLY A 234 -13.95 -12.95 -9.22
CA GLY A 234 -12.59 -13.18 -8.75
C GLY A 234 -12.41 -12.75 -7.30
N MET A 235 -12.88 -11.56 -6.93
CA MET A 235 -12.83 -11.07 -5.55
C MET A 235 -13.58 -12.01 -4.60
N VAL A 236 -14.80 -12.44 -4.97
CA VAL A 236 -15.58 -13.39 -4.15
C VAL A 236 -14.86 -14.73 -4.00
N LEU A 237 -14.30 -15.27 -5.08
CA LEU A 237 -13.58 -16.55 -5.03
C LEU A 237 -12.35 -16.50 -4.10
N VAL A 238 -11.54 -15.44 -4.18
CA VAL A 238 -10.39 -15.30 -3.28
C VAL A 238 -10.80 -15.03 -1.85
N SER A 239 -11.92 -14.30 -1.61
CA SER A 239 -12.48 -14.11 -0.26
C SER A 239 -12.99 -15.42 0.34
N ILE A 240 -13.63 -16.28 -0.45
CA ILE A 240 -14.07 -17.61 0.01
C ILE A 240 -12.85 -18.47 0.38
N ALA A 241 -11.79 -18.44 -0.42
CA ALA A 241 -10.57 -19.17 -0.14
C ALA A 241 -9.87 -18.66 1.13
N ASP A 242 -9.83 -17.34 1.33
CA ASP A 242 -9.34 -16.71 2.55
C ASP A 242 -10.17 -17.13 3.78
N TYR A 243 -11.48 -16.99 3.71
CA TYR A 243 -12.38 -17.38 4.80
C TYR A 243 -12.23 -18.87 5.17
N ALA A 244 -12.06 -19.75 4.17
CA ALA A 244 -11.85 -21.17 4.40
C ALA A 244 -10.50 -21.48 5.09
N ALA A 245 -9.44 -20.73 4.74
CA ALA A 245 -8.13 -20.89 5.38
C ALA A 245 -8.14 -20.52 6.87
N TYR A 246 -8.88 -19.47 7.22
CA TYR A 246 -9.09 -19.03 8.62
C TYR A 246 -10.28 -19.73 9.30
N GLY A 247 -10.72 -20.88 8.81
CA GLY A 247 -11.94 -21.57 9.26
C GLY A 247 -11.82 -22.37 10.57
N SER A 248 -10.60 -22.60 11.11
CA SER A 248 -10.44 -23.27 12.40
C SER A 248 -10.98 -22.43 13.57
N ALA A 249 -11.29 -23.08 14.70
CA ALA A 249 -11.79 -22.37 15.88
C ALA A 249 -10.77 -21.34 16.39
N GLU A 250 -9.49 -21.73 16.43
CA GLU A 250 -8.40 -20.87 16.90
C GLU A 250 -8.20 -19.63 16.03
N TRP A 251 -8.24 -19.80 14.70
CA TRP A 251 -8.11 -18.67 13.78
C TRP A 251 -9.32 -17.73 13.84
N ARG A 252 -10.54 -18.27 14.03
CA ARG A 252 -11.73 -17.42 14.21
C ARG A 252 -11.68 -16.60 15.48
N GLU A 253 -11.27 -17.22 16.60
CA GLU A 253 -11.07 -16.52 17.87
C GLU A 253 -10.01 -15.43 17.73
N PHE A 254 -8.91 -15.74 17.06
CA PHE A 254 -7.86 -14.74 16.81
C PHE A 254 -8.33 -13.60 15.92
N ARG A 255 -9.14 -13.83 14.88
CA ARG A 255 -9.73 -12.76 14.07
C ARG A 255 -10.60 -11.83 14.91
N ASP A 256 -11.41 -12.39 15.77
CA ASP A 256 -12.23 -11.60 16.70
C ASP A 256 -11.37 -10.75 17.65
N PHE A 257 -10.26 -11.32 18.16
CA PHE A 257 -9.26 -10.60 18.95
C PHE A 257 -8.62 -9.46 18.15
N PHE A 258 -8.17 -9.76 16.94
CA PHE A 258 -7.54 -8.79 16.04
C PHE A 258 -8.48 -7.62 15.72
N ASP A 259 -9.76 -7.88 15.43
CA ASP A 259 -10.75 -6.86 15.14
C ASP A 259 -11.03 -5.96 16.36
N ALA A 260 -11.15 -6.54 17.56
CA ALA A 260 -11.33 -5.80 18.81
C ALA A 260 -10.10 -4.94 19.14
N ARG A 261 -8.88 -5.51 18.99
CA ARG A 261 -7.62 -4.78 19.14
C ARG A 261 -7.53 -3.62 18.15
N THR A 262 -7.82 -3.87 16.87
CA THR A 262 -7.79 -2.83 15.83
C THR A 262 -8.78 -1.71 16.13
N THR A 263 -9.97 -2.04 16.62
CA THR A 263 -10.95 -1.05 17.04
C THR A 263 -10.41 -0.17 18.16
N SER A 264 -9.79 -0.77 19.18
CA SER A 264 -9.29 -0.05 20.35
C SER A 264 -8.07 0.82 20.04
N TYR A 265 -7.11 0.31 19.26
CA TYR A 265 -5.85 1.04 19.01
C TYR A 265 -5.90 1.94 17.76
N ASP A 266 -6.62 1.53 16.72
CA ASP A 266 -6.59 2.25 15.45
C ASP A 266 -7.72 3.29 15.31
N PHE A 267 -8.86 3.07 15.98
CA PHE A 267 -10.03 3.95 15.86
C PHE A 267 -10.32 4.76 17.12
N TYR A 268 -9.94 4.29 18.29
CA TYR A 268 -10.19 4.95 19.58
C TYR A 268 -8.97 4.86 20.50
N PRO A 269 -7.75 5.26 20.03
CA PRO A 269 -6.53 5.14 20.83
C PRO A 269 -6.59 5.92 22.15
N GLU A 270 -7.34 7.03 22.19
CA GLU A 270 -7.52 7.86 23.37
C GLU A 270 -8.04 7.10 24.57
N LEU A 271 -8.85 6.06 24.39
CA LEU A 271 -9.35 5.24 25.49
C LEU A 271 -8.22 4.53 26.26
N ILE A 272 -7.17 4.12 25.55
CA ILE A 272 -6.02 3.40 26.12
C ILE A 272 -4.94 4.38 26.60
N THR A 273 -4.71 5.47 25.85
CA THR A 273 -3.58 6.37 26.08
C THR A 273 -3.87 7.52 27.04
N ASP A 274 -5.15 7.87 27.27
CA ASP A 274 -5.55 8.98 28.13
C ASP A 274 -5.95 8.47 29.53
N ASP A 275 -5.27 8.94 30.56
CA ASP A 275 -5.49 8.56 31.95
C ASP A 275 -6.91 8.88 32.46
N THR A 276 -7.62 9.80 31.83
CA THR A 276 -9.01 10.14 32.18
C THR A 276 -9.97 8.96 32.05
N TYR A 277 -9.62 7.94 31.26
CA TYR A 277 -10.42 6.72 31.06
C TYR A 277 -10.01 5.56 31.96
N SER A 278 -9.01 5.70 32.83
CA SER A 278 -8.52 4.61 33.70
C SER A 278 -9.61 4.05 34.61
N GLU A 279 -10.48 4.90 35.17
CA GLU A 279 -11.62 4.45 35.99
C GLU A 279 -12.66 3.68 35.14
N SER A 280 -12.92 4.13 33.93
CA SER A 280 -13.83 3.45 32.99
C SER A 280 -13.28 2.07 32.60
N LEU A 281 -11.99 1.97 32.31
CA LEU A 281 -11.32 0.70 32.02
C LEU A 281 -11.40 -0.25 33.21
N THR A 282 -11.22 0.24 34.44
CA THR A 282 -11.35 -0.57 35.66
C THR A 282 -12.79 -1.09 35.82
N GLN A 283 -13.80 -0.29 35.55
CA GLN A 283 -15.22 -0.72 35.55
C GLN A 283 -15.54 -1.78 34.51
N LEU A 284 -14.79 -1.80 33.38
CA LEU A 284 -14.89 -2.84 32.35
C LEU A 284 -14.15 -4.13 32.74
N GLY A 285 -13.43 -4.13 33.86
CA GLY A 285 -12.67 -5.27 34.34
C GLY A 285 -11.22 -5.30 33.89
N VAL A 286 -10.69 -4.19 33.39
CA VAL A 286 -9.27 -4.05 33.04
C VAL A 286 -8.50 -3.64 34.27
N ALA A 287 -7.67 -4.53 34.81
CA ALA A 287 -6.86 -4.28 36.00
C ALA A 287 -5.78 -3.20 35.76
N PRO A 288 -5.29 -2.48 36.78
CA PRO A 288 -4.28 -1.43 36.59
C PRO A 288 -3.03 -1.89 35.85
N SER A 289 -2.50 -3.07 36.15
CA SER A 289 -1.36 -3.64 35.40
C SER A 289 -1.70 -3.91 33.93
N GLN A 290 -2.92 -4.39 33.65
CA GLN A 290 -3.38 -4.59 32.28
C GLN A 290 -3.53 -3.27 31.51
N GLN A 291 -4.00 -2.21 32.17
CA GLN A 291 -4.04 -0.87 31.54
C GLN A 291 -2.64 -0.42 31.14
N THR A 292 -1.63 -0.68 31.97
CA THR A 292 -0.24 -0.40 31.63
C THR A 292 0.24 -1.25 30.45
N LEU A 293 -0.07 -2.56 30.43
CA LEU A 293 0.26 -3.45 29.31
C LEU A 293 -0.42 -3.04 27.99
N LEU A 294 -1.65 -2.57 28.05
CA LEU A 294 -2.32 -2.01 26.88
C LEU A 294 -1.66 -0.71 26.43
N ARG A 295 -1.29 0.16 27.37
CA ARG A 295 -0.68 1.47 27.08
C ARG A 295 0.71 1.36 26.47
N ASN A 296 1.58 0.47 27.00
CA ASN A 296 2.92 0.21 26.45
C ASN A 296 2.95 -0.85 25.34
N TYR A 297 1.77 -1.32 24.93
CA TYR A 297 1.59 -2.31 23.87
C TYR A 297 2.16 -3.72 24.14
N ASN A 298 2.57 -4.01 25.38
CA ASN A 298 3.11 -5.32 25.81
C ASN A 298 2.00 -6.29 26.25
N PHE A 299 0.81 -6.18 25.69
CA PHE A 299 -0.38 -6.93 26.09
C PHE A 299 -0.27 -8.45 25.87
N GLY A 300 0.74 -8.90 25.15
CA GLY A 300 1.03 -10.32 24.97
C GLY A 300 1.46 -11.03 26.24
N LEU A 301 1.98 -10.28 27.23
CA LEU A 301 2.41 -10.83 28.52
C LEU A 301 1.24 -11.46 29.28
N ASP A 302 0.04 -10.87 29.22
CA ASP A 302 -1.12 -11.31 29.99
C ASP A 302 -2.13 -12.04 29.11
N ASP A 303 -2.28 -13.35 29.31
CA ASP A 303 -3.25 -14.16 28.54
C ASP A 303 -4.71 -13.80 28.86
N SER A 304 -4.98 -13.16 30.02
CA SER A 304 -6.33 -12.70 30.37
C SER A 304 -6.76 -11.41 29.64
N ILE A 305 -5.83 -10.72 28.95
CA ILE A 305 -6.18 -9.72 27.94
C ILE A 305 -6.61 -10.50 26.68
N ASP A 306 -7.77 -11.10 26.76
CA ASP A 306 -8.32 -11.99 25.75
C ASP A 306 -9.33 -11.28 24.80
N THR A 307 -9.94 -12.06 23.93
CA THR A 307 -10.95 -11.58 22.98
C THR A 307 -12.16 -10.96 23.69
N GLU A 308 -12.59 -11.52 24.82
CA GLU A 308 -13.78 -11.04 25.54
C GLU A 308 -13.50 -9.68 26.18
N LEU A 309 -12.35 -9.53 26.84
CA LEU A 309 -11.94 -8.27 27.45
C LEU A 309 -11.78 -7.16 26.41
N LEU A 310 -11.05 -7.42 25.32
CA LEU A 310 -10.87 -6.41 24.26
C LEU A 310 -12.17 -6.06 23.52
N LYS A 311 -13.09 -6.99 23.35
CA LYS A 311 -14.42 -6.68 22.82
C LYS A 311 -15.19 -5.72 23.73
N LYS A 312 -15.16 -5.92 25.04
CA LYS A 312 -15.80 -4.99 26.00
C LYS A 312 -15.20 -3.58 25.89
N VAL A 313 -13.87 -3.49 25.78
CA VAL A 313 -13.15 -2.22 25.60
C VAL A 313 -13.54 -1.56 24.28
N ALA A 314 -13.53 -2.30 23.18
CA ALA A 314 -13.90 -1.81 21.85
C ALA A 314 -15.36 -1.36 21.75
N ASP A 315 -16.29 -2.11 22.34
CA ASP A 315 -17.72 -1.78 22.37
C ASP A 315 -17.97 -0.51 23.21
N TYR A 316 -17.32 -0.39 24.37
CA TYR A 316 -17.38 0.83 25.18
C TYR A 316 -16.82 2.04 24.42
N ALA A 317 -15.67 1.90 23.76
CA ALA A 317 -15.05 2.95 22.95
C ALA A 317 -16.00 3.44 21.86
N SER A 318 -16.54 2.52 21.07
CA SER A 318 -17.43 2.85 19.96
C SER A 318 -18.76 3.45 20.42
N GLY A 319 -19.31 2.97 21.53
CA GLY A 319 -20.56 3.45 22.12
C GLY A 319 -20.42 4.82 22.79
N THR A 320 -19.34 5.08 23.51
CA THR A 320 -19.14 6.29 24.31
C THR A 320 -18.45 7.39 23.52
N LEU A 321 -17.30 7.12 22.93
CA LEU A 321 -16.52 8.10 22.20
C LEU A 321 -17.10 8.40 20.82
N GLY A 322 -17.74 7.40 20.18
CA GLY A 322 -18.40 7.58 18.88
C GLY A 322 -19.63 8.50 18.91
N THR A 323 -20.34 8.61 20.05
CA THR A 323 -21.59 9.37 20.18
C THR A 323 -21.41 10.81 20.70
N SER A 324 -20.31 11.13 21.37
CA SER A 324 -20.06 12.45 21.99
C SER A 324 -19.49 13.49 21.02
N LYS A 325 -19.27 13.17 19.75
CA LYS A 325 -18.57 14.02 18.78
C LYS A 325 -19.46 15.15 18.22
N ASP A 326 -18.97 16.39 18.26
CA ASP A 326 -19.55 17.49 17.49
C ASP A 326 -19.24 17.33 16.00
N TRP A 327 -20.11 16.61 15.31
CA TRP A 327 -19.95 16.30 13.88
C TRP A 327 -19.88 17.56 13.01
N ALA A 328 -20.52 18.68 13.39
CA ALA A 328 -20.48 19.91 12.61
C ALA A 328 -19.08 20.55 12.66
N ALA A 329 -18.46 20.60 13.83
CA ALA A 329 -17.10 21.08 14.01
C ALA A 329 -16.11 20.16 13.29
N ILE A 330 -16.22 18.83 13.47
CA ILE A 330 -15.34 17.84 12.82
C ILE A 330 -15.41 17.96 11.29
N VAL A 331 -16.60 17.98 10.70
CA VAL A 331 -16.76 18.11 9.25
C VAL A 331 -16.17 19.41 8.73
N ARG A 332 -16.37 20.53 9.45
CA ARG A 332 -15.76 21.81 9.09
C ARG A 332 -14.23 21.74 9.09
N ASP A 333 -13.64 21.21 10.16
CA ASP A 333 -12.19 21.18 10.33
C ASP A 333 -11.53 20.18 9.33
N LYS A 334 -12.18 19.05 9.09
CA LYS A 334 -11.72 18.08 8.08
C LYS A 334 -11.92 18.59 6.64
N THR A 335 -12.94 19.42 6.39
CA THR A 335 -13.08 20.10 5.09
C THR A 335 -11.95 21.12 4.89
N TYR A 336 -11.58 21.86 5.93
CA TYR A 336 -10.41 22.74 5.87
C TYR A 336 -9.12 21.96 5.60
N ALA A 337 -8.89 20.86 6.32
CA ALA A 337 -7.74 19.98 6.12
C ALA A 337 -7.68 19.42 4.69
N TYR A 338 -8.81 19.01 4.12
CA TYR A 338 -8.90 18.55 2.73
C TYR A 338 -8.47 19.62 1.71
N VAL A 339 -8.99 20.84 1.85
CA VAL A 339 -8.64 21.96 0.96
C VAL A 339 -7.17 22.33 1.14
N TYR A 340 -6.71 22.41 2.40
CA TYR A 340 -5.32 22.71 2.72
C TYR A 340 -4.35 21.70 2.05
N ARG A 341 -4.55 20.41 2.26
CA ARG A 341 -3.70 19.34 1.66
C ARG A 341 -3.73 19.34 0.15
N THR A 342 -4.86 19.69 -0.47
CA THR A 342 -4.95 19.76 -1.93
C THR A 342 -4.02 20.84 -2.52
N MET A 343 -3.77 21.94 -1.79
CA MET A 343 -3.07 23.11 -2.32
C MET A 343 -1.73 23.41 -1.62
N HIS A 344 -1.44 22.75 -0.50
CA HIS A 344 -0.23 23.02 0.27
C HIS A 344 0.98 22.23 -0.22
N SER A 345 2.17 22.80 -0.01
CA SER A 345 3.44 22.19 -0.41
C SER A 345 3.77 20.87 0.30
N GLY A 346 3.18 20.60 1.46
CA GLY A 346 3.44 19.37 2.23
C GLY A 346 3.08 18.06 1.51
N ASP A 347 2.12 18.10 0.57
CA ASP A 347 1.78 16.94 -0.27
C ASP A 347 2.45 16.99 -1.67
N ALA A 348 3.38 17.95 -1.89
CA ALA A 348 4.11 18.01 -3.15
C ALA A 348 5.13 16.84 -3.25
N PRO A 349 5.36 16.30 -4.46
CA PRO A 349 4.85 16.74 -5.77
C PRO A 349 3.49 16.12 -6.17
N TYR A 350 2.88 15.25 -5.35
CA TYR A 350 1.70 14.45 -5.73
C TYR A 350 0.48 15.33 -6.06
N ASN A 351 0.15 16.28 -5.18
CA ASN A 351 -0.96 17.22 -5.42
C ASN A 351 -0.72 18.10 -6.63
N VAL A 352 0.52 18.59 -6.84
CA VAL A 352 0.89 19.43 -7.98
C VAL A 352 0.69 18.70 -9.31
N VAL A 353 1.11 17.41 -9.36
CA VAL A 353 0.95 16.55 -10.54
C VAL A 353 -0.53 16.31 -10.85
N VAL A 354 -1.36 16.10 -9.84
CA VAL A 354 -2.81 15.92 -10.01
C VAL A 354 -3.48 17.22 -10.48
N ILE A 355 -3.16 18.38 -9.87
CA ILE A 355 -3.67 19.69 -10.29
C ILE A 355 -3.30 19.94 -11.76
N TRP A 356 -2.03 19.73 -12.11
CA TRP A 356 -1.58 19.85 -13.50
C TRP A 356 -2.40 18.94 -14.42
N ALA A 357 -2.66 17.68 -14.04
CA ALA A 357 -3.40 16.73 -14.85
C ALA A 357 -4.85 17.17 -15.09
N TYR A 358 -5.54 17.75 -14.08
CA TYR A 358 -6.85 18.38 -14.28
C TYR A 358 -6.80 19.51 -15.30
N ILE A 359 -5.82 20.42 -15.19
CA ILE A 359 -5.63 21.53 -16.14
C ILE A 359 -5.34 20.99 -17.54
N ALA A 360 -4.46 19.99 -17.64
CA ALA A 360 -4.08 19.40 -18.95
C ALA A 360 -5.27 18.74 -19.65
N VAL A 361 -6.09 17.97 -18.92
CA VAL A 361 -7.32 17.37 -19.45
C VAL A 361 -8.33 18.44 -19.84
N PHE A 362 -8.53 19.46 -19.01
CA PHE A 362 -9.45 20.57 -19.28
C PHE A 362 -9.05 21.35 -20.55
N VAL A 363 -7.80 21.80 -20.63
CA VAL A 363 -7.27 22.54 -21.79
C VAL A 363 -7.36 21.70 -23.06
N THR A 364 -6.89 20.44 -23.01
CA THR A 364 -6.90 19.55 -24.17
C THR A 364 -8.32 19.19 -24.63
N GLY A 365 -9.25 19.04 -23.66
CA GLY A 365 -10.67 18.83 -23.93
C GLY A 365 -11.30 20.02 -24.66
N ILE A 366 -11.03 21.24 -24.23
CA ILE A 366 -11.47 22.48 -24.90
C ILE A 366 -10.90 22.53 -26.34
N LEU A 367 -9.60 22.28 -26.51
CA LEU A 367 -8.97 22.27 -27.82
C LEU A 367 -9.61 21.27 -28.78
N LEU A 368 -10.03 20.11 -28.31
CA LEU A 368 -10.78 19.13 -29.09
C LEU A 368 -12.18 19.64 -29.47
N CYS A 369 -12.89 20.33 -28.56
CA CYS A 369 -14.21 20.88 -28.84
C CYS A 369 -14.20 21.88 -30.02
N PHE A 370 -13.28 22.84 -30.00
CA PHE A 370 -13.15 23.84 -31.08
C PHE A 370 -12.78 23.26 -32.43
N ARG A 371 -12.28 22.03 -32.49
CA ARG A 371 -11.85 21.35 -33.73
C ARG A 371 -12.95 20.57 -34.39
N TYR A 372 -13.89 20.04 -33.66
CA TYR A 372 -15.03 19.34 -34.23
C TYR A 372 -15.96 20.27 -35.02
N ASP A 373 -16.01 21.56 -34.67
CA ASP A 373 -16.83 22.55 -35.39
C ASP A 373 -16.28 22.92 -36.77
N ALA A 374 -14.97 22.73 -36.99
CA ALA A 374 -14.32 23.09 -38.23
C ALA A 374 -14.33 21.98 -39.32
N ALA A 375 -14.62 20.73 -38.92
CA ALA A 375 -14.50 19.55 -39.79
C ALA A 375 -15.85 18.98 -40.29
N ASP A 376 -16.95 19.20 -39.57
CA ASP A 376 -18.26 18.60 -39.85
C ASP A 376 -19.31 19.66 -40.22
N GLY A 377 -19.53 19.83 -41.53
CA GLY A 377 -20.72 20.54 -42.02
C GLY A 377 -22.02 19.83 -41.65
N GLU A 378 -22.87 20.51 -40.96
CA GLU A 378 -24.35 20.41 -40.86
C GLU A 378 -25.11 19.15 -40.43
N GLN A 379 -24.56 17.93 -40.30
CA GLN A 379 -25.42 16.76 -40.05
C GLN A 379 -25.27 16.02 -38.69
N VAL A 380 -24.45 16.47 -37.74
CA VAL A 380 -24.21 15.76 -36.47
C VAL A 380 -24.71 16.53 -35.23
N LEU A 381 -25.79 17.28 -35.38
CA LEU A 381 -26.15 18.43 -34.48
C LEU A 381 -26.80 18.11 -33.13
N LYS A 382 -27.13 16.90 -32.73
CA LYS A 382 -27.73 16.67 -31.38
C LYS A 382 -26.98 15.67 -30.50
N THR A 383 -26.54 14.53 -31.02
CA THR A 383 -25.84 13.51 -30.24
C THR A 383 -24.35 13.80 -30.13
N GLY A 384 -23.76 14.52 -31.07
CA GLY A 384 -22.35 14.92 -31.12
C GLY A 384 -22.01 16.03 -30.09
N GLN A 385 -22.92 16.96 -29.85
CA GLN A 385 -22.67 18.09 -28.93
C GLN A 385 -22.50 17.63 -27.47
N ILE A 386 -23.34 16.73 -26.97
CA ILE A 386 -23.22 16.22 -25.60
C ILE A 386 -21.90 15.50 -25.39
N ARG A 387 -21.38 14.80 -26.39
CA ARG A 387 -20.09 14.10 -26.32
C ARG A 387 -18.88 15.02 -26.39
N ARG A 388 -18.99 16.17 -27.01
CA ARG A 388 -17.90 17.16 -27.11
C ARG A 388 -17.50 17.68 -25.71
N PHE A 389 -18.48 17.89 -24.84
CA PHE A 389 -18.27 18.37 -23.49
C PHE A 389 -18.24 17.26 -22.45
N ALA A 390 -18.13 16.00 -22.86
CA ALA A 390 -18.11 14.86 -21.94
C ALA A 390 -17.01 14.97 -20.88
N PHE A 391 -15.84 15.50 -21.24
CA PHE A 391 -14.74 15.70 -20.30
C PHE A 391 -15.11 16.62 -19.11
N LEU A 392 -16.03 17.59 -19.27
CA LEU A 392 -16.43 18.49 -18.18
C LEU A 392 -17.16 17.71 -17.06
N TRP A 393 -18.20 16.94 -17.41
CA TRP A 393 -18.91 16.17 -16.39
C TRP A 393 -18.03 15.04 -15.82
N GLN A 394 -17.10 14.49 -16.63
CA GLN A 394 -16.12 13.51 -16.16
C GLN A 394 -15.19 14.11 -15.12
N LEU A 395 -14.64 15.32 -15.34
CA LEU A 395 -13.82 16.04 -14.36
C LEU A 395 -14.61 16.38 -13.09
N ILE A 396 -15.86 16.87 -13.24
CA ILE A 396 -16.73 17.20 -12.09
C ILE A 396 -17.03 15.94 -11.28
N LEU A 397 -17.38 14.83 -11.92
CA LEU A 397 -17.67 13.57 -11.23
C LEU A 397 -16.42 13.00 -10.56
N LEU A 398 -15.25 13.09 -11.20
CA LEU A 398 -13.98 12.69 -10.60
C LEU A 398 -13.68 13.53 -9.35
N ALA A 399 -13.81 14.85 -9.43
CA ALA A 399 -13.61 15.74 -8.29
C ALA A 399 -14.59 15.44 -7.14
N PHE A 400 -15.84 15.09 -7.47
CA PHE A 400 -16.83 14.68 -6.47
C PHE A 400 -16.43 13.37 -5.78
N VAL A 401 -16.09 12.31 -6.55
CA VAL A 401 -15.68 11.02 -6.01
C VAL A 401 -14.39 11.15 -5.19
N ARG A 402 -13.41 11.90 -5.70
CA ARG A 402 -12.21 12.27 -4.94
C ARG A 402 -12.58 12.86 -3.59
N SER A 403 -13.40 13.93 -3.60
CA SER A 403 -13.79 14.62 -2.36
C SER A 403 -14.50 13.68 -1.37
N ALA A 404 -15.37 12.80 -1.86
CA ALA A 404 -16.07 11.83 -1.03
C ALA A 404 -15.10 10.81 -0.38
N VAL A 405 -14.16 10.27 -1.15
CA VAL A 405 -13.15 9.32 -0.66
C VAL A 405 -12.20 9.99 0.35
N TRP A 406 -11.72 11.20 0.04
CA TRP A 406 -10.87 11.97 0.95
C TRP A 406 -11.60 12.32 2.26
N MET A 407 -12.84 12.79 2.19
CA MET A 407 -13.63 13.09 3.40
C MET A 407 -13.88 11.81 4.22
N PHE A 408 -14.06 10.65 3.58
CA PHE A 408 -14.22 9.39 4.27
C PHE A 408 -12.99 9.04 5.13
N ILE A 409 -11.76 9.17 4.59
CA ILE A 409 -10.52 8.88 5.36
C ILE A 409 -10.25 9.94 6.43
N LEU A 410 -10.47 11.23 6.11
CA LEU A 410 -10.26 12.34 7.04
C LEU A 410 -11.20 12.26 8.24
N LEU A 411 -12.49 11.97 8.03
CA LEU A 411 -13.46 11.81 9.11
C LEU A 411 -13.17 10.63 10.03
N ARG A 412 -12.40 9.63 9.54
CA ARG A 412 -11.94 8.50 10.34
C ARG A 412 -10.58 8.73 11.00
N GLY A 413 -9.94 9.88 10.77
CA GLY A 413 -8.59 10.16 11.26
C GLY A 413 -7.51 9.24 10.65
N ARG A 414 -7.78 8.58 9.52
CA ARG A 414 -6.89 7.62 8.86
C ARG A 414 -6.29 8.22 7.59
N GLU A 415 -5.35 9.15 7.75
CA GLU A 415 -4.73 9.90 6.66
C GLU A 415 -3.20 9.77 6.58
N PRO A 416 -2.59 8.56 6.82
CA PRO A 416 -1.15 8.40 6.64
C PRO A 416 -0.77 8.53 5.16
N GLU A 417 0.48 8.89 4.91
CA GLU A 417 1.01 9.16 3.55
C GLU A 417 0.80 7.98 2.59
N ARG A 418 0.97 6.74 3.06
CA ARG A 418 0.72 5.53 2.26
C ARG A 418 -0.71 5.46 1.69
N ILE A 419 -1.70 6.06 2.36
CA ILE A 419 -3.09 6.13 1.86
C ILE A 419 -3.26 7.35 0.96
N THR A 420 -2.82 8.52 1.39
CA THR A 420 -3.03 9.77 0.65
C THR A 420 -2.26 9.82 -0.67
N HIS A 421 -0.99 9.41 -0.68
CA HIS A 421 -0.19 9.30 -1.91
C HIS A 421 -0.79 8.27 -2.88
N SER A 422 -1.31 7.16 -2.35
CA SER A 422 -2.03 6.16 -3.12
C SER A 422 -3.28 6.71 -3.81
N LEU A 423 -4.05 7.55 -3.14
CA LEU A 423 -5.23 8.21 -3.74
C LEU A 423 -4.82 9.20 -4.85
N TYR A 424 -3.78 9.99 -4.65
CA TYR A 424 -3.24 10.85 -5.70
C TYR A 424 -2.78 10.05 -6.91
N LEU A 425 -2.11 8.91 -6.72
CA LEU A 425 -1.65 8.06 -7.83
C LEU A 425 -2.80 7.52 -8.68
N VAL A 426 -3.84 6.99 -8.04
CA VAL A 426 -4.99 6.40 -8.73
C VAL A 426 -5.78 7.46 -9.50
N GLU A 427 -5.98 8.63 -8.89
CA GLU A 427 -6.60 9.79 -9.52
C GLU A 427 -5.77 10.29 -10.73
N PHE A 428 -4.44 10.42 -10.53
CA PHE A 428 -3.52 10.79 -11.60
C PHE A 428 -3.56 9.81 -12.78
N ALA A 429 -3.59 8.50 -12.51
CA ALA A 429 -3.63 7.49 -13.56
C ALA A 429 -4.88 7.62 -14.47
N LEU A 430 -6.04 7.94 -13.88
CA LEU A 430 -7.27 8.20 -14.61
C LEU A 430 -7.15 9.45 -15.48
N LEU A 431 -6.68 10.55 -14.92
CA LEU A 431 -6.47 11.82 -15.64
C LEU A 431 -5.40 11.68 -16.73
N ALA A 432 -4.30 11.00 -16.46
CA ALA A 432 -3.23 10.73 -17.43
C ALA A 432 -3.75 9.89 -18.61
N ALA A 433 -4.58 8.87 -18.34
CA ALA A 433 -5.23 8.10 -19.40
C ALA A 433 -6.15 8.96 -20.27
N MET A 434 -6.94 9.87 -19.66
CA MET A 434 -7.77 10.83 -20.40
C MET A 434 -6.91 11.76 -21.26
N PHE A 435 -5.87 12.37 -20.68
CA PHE A 435 -4.96 13.29 -21.40
C PHE A 435 -4.27 12.60 -22.59
N VAL A 436 -3.69 11.41 -22.37
CA VAL A 436 -3.00 10.65 -23.44
C VAL A 436 -3.96 10.30 -24.57
N LYS A 437 -5.19 9.86 -24.26
CA LYS A 437 -6.21 9.59 -25.30
C LYS A 437 -6.57 10.85 -26.10
N MET A 438 -6.77 11.98 -25.41
CA MET A 438 -7.08 13.25 -26.07
C MET A 438 -5.91 13.72 -26.95
N LEU A 439 -4.67 13.58 -26.47
CA LEU A 439 -3.46 13.90 -27.22
C LEU A 439 -3.35 13.02 -28.50
N CYS A 440 -3.59 11.72 -28.38
CA CYS A 440 -3.60 10.81 -29.54
C CYS A 440 -4.70 11.20 -30.53
N ARG A 441 -5.89 11.58 -30.09
CA ARG A 441 -6.98 12.08 -30.94
C ARG A 441 -6.58 13.38 -31.65
N LEU A 442 -5.96 14.35 -30.97
CA LEU A 442 -5.45 15.58 -31.60
C LEU A 442 -4.40 15.31 -32.67
N ARG A 443 -3.51 14.32 -32.45
CA ARG A 443 -2.50 13.91 -33.44
C ARG A 443 -3.10 13.28 -34.68
N SER A 444 -4.20 12.56 -34.56
CA SER A 444 -4.88 11.92 -35.72
C SER A 444 -5.68 12.90 -36.60
N LEU A 445 -5.89 14.14 -36.12
CA LEU A 445 -6.61 15.15 -36.88
C LEU A 445 -5.74 15.78 -38.00
N PRO A 446 -6.36 16.31 -39.11
CA PRO A 446 -5.62 16.91 -40.25
C PRO A 446 -4.70 18.06 -39.82
N LYS A 447 -3.69 18.35 -40.70
CA LYS A 447 -2.61 19.35 -40.45
C LYS A 447 -3.07 20.79 -40.13
N SER A 448 -4.33 21.16 -40.34
CA SER A 448 -4.89 22.47 -39.94
C SER A 448 -4.89 22.69 -38.42
N SER A 449 -4.48 21.69 -37.61
CA SER A 449 -4.56 21.68 -36.17
C SER A 449 -3.23 21.92 -35.41
N LYS A 450 -2.18 22.40 -36.06
CA LYS A 450 -0.85 22.57 -35.45
C LYS A 450 -0.85 23.35 -34.15
N LEU A 451 -1.61 24.44 -34.04
CA LEU A 451 -1.66 25.25 -32.83
C LEU A 451 -2.21 24.46 -31.61
N SER A 452 -3.33 23.74 -31.80
CA SER A 452 -3.93 22.94 -30.71
C SER A 452 -3.00 21.81 -30.24
N LEU A 453 -2.33 21.15 -31.20
CA LEU A 453 -1.35 20.11 -30.89
C LEU A 453 -0.13 20.70 -30.17
N ASN A 454 0.37 21.86 -30.58
CA ASN A 454 1.49 22.52 -29.91
C ASN A 454 1.14 22.95 -28.48
N ILE A 455 -0.10 23.43 -28.22
CA ILE A 455 -0.57 23.74 -26.88
C ILE A 455 -0.62 22.45 -26.01
N ALA A 456 -1.17 21.36 -26.56
CA ALA A 456 -1.21 20.08 -25.84
C ALA A 456 0.19 19.52 -25.55
N TYR A 457 1.15 19.68 -26.47
CA TYR A 457 2.56 19.37 -26.20
C TYR A 457 3.16 20.32 -25.15
N GLY A 458 2.77 21.59 -25.16
CA GLY A 458 3.17 22.55 -24.11
C GLY A 458 2.72 22.10 -22.72
N MET A 459 1.52 21.52 -22.59
CA MET A 459 1.07 20.90 -21.33
C MET A 459 1.95 19.70 -20.95
N GLY A 460 2.32 18.85 -21.91
CA GLY A 460 3.28 17.77 -21.66
C GLY A 460 4.66 18.27 -21.23
N MET A 461 5.17 19.35 -21.84
CA MET A 461 6.45 19.97 -21.45
C MET A 461 6.39 20.57 -20.04
N LEU A 462 5.27 21.18 -19.65
CA LEU A 462 5.08 21.66 -18.29
C LEU A 462 5.12 20.50 -17.27
N PHE A 463 4.54 19.35 -17.61
CA PHE A 463 4.65 18.15 -16.78
C PHE A 463 6.10 17.69 -16.63
N VAL A 464 6.86 17.61 -17.72
CA VAL A 464 8.29 17.30 -17.69
C VAL A 464 9.05 18.29 -16.80
N LEU A 465 8.73 19.58 -16.89
CA LEU A 465 9.37 20.60 -16.05
C LEU A 465 9.07 20.39 -14.55
N ILE A 466 7.81 20.09 -14.22
CA ILE A 466 7.43 19.75 -12.82
C ILE A 466 8.26 18.57 -12.32
N MET A 467 8.37 17.50 -13.10
CA MET A 467 9.16 16.32 -12.69
C MET A 467 10.66 16.61 -12.58
N ILE A 468 11.23 17.46 -13.44
CA ILE A 468 12.64 17.85 -13.35
C ILE A 468 12.90 18.70 -12.09
N VAL A 469 12.00 19.62 -11.76
CA VAL A 469 12.10 20.43 -10.53
C VAL A 469 12.00 19.53 -9.30
N SER A 470 11.04 18.59 -9.28
CA SER A 470 10.86 17.68 -8.16
C SER A 470 11.99 16.62 -8.04
N LEU A 471 12.74 16.36 -9.12
CA LEU A 471 13.78 15.32 -9.13
C LEU A 471 14.89 15.57 -8.11
N THR A 472 15.34 16.81 -7.98
CA THR A 472 16.41 17.18 -7.03
C THR A 472 15.96 16.97 -5.60
N ASP A 473 14.76 17.41 -5.27
CA ASP A 473 14.17 17.28 -3.94
C ASP A 473 13.93 15.79 -3.64
N SER A 474 13.29 15.06 -4.56
CA SER A 474 13.00 13.63 -4.40
C SER A 474 14.26 12.78 -4.16
N VAL A 475 15.37 13.05 -4.87
CA VAL A 475 16.65 12.34 -4.66
C VAL A 475 17.32 12.77 -3.36
N SER A 476 17.26 14.06 -2.99
CA SER A 476 17.83 14.56 -1.74
C SER A 476 17.09 14.01 -0.53
N ASP A 477 15.76 14.05 -0.56
CA ASP A 477 14.91 13.55 0.52
C ASP A 477 15.10 12.04 0.70
N MET A 478 15.21 11.29 -0.43
CA MET A 478 15.45 9.85 -0.37
C MET A 478 16.82 9.50 0.23
N ARG A 479 17.86 10.30 -0.03
CA ARG A 479 19.18 10.10 0.60
C ARG A 479 19.13 10.38 2.11
N ALA A 480 18.48 11.47 2.50
CA ALA A 480 18.31 11.81 3.91
C ALA A 480 17.50 10.73 4.66
N ASP A 481 16.44 10.19 4.03
CA ASP A 481 15.66 9.09 4.58
C ASP A 481 16.50 7.81 4.73
N GLN A 482 17.36 7.49 3.77
CA GLN A 482 18.25 6.32 3.88
C GLN A 482 19.29 6.48 4.99
N GLU A 483 19.94 7.64 5.10
CA GLU A 483 20.87 7.92 6.20
C GLU A 483 20.17 7.79 7.56
N PHE A 484 18.93 8.24 7.67
CA PHE A 484 18.11 8.09 8.87
C PHE A 484 17.80 6.62 9.17
N ARG A 485 17.36 5.84 8.15
CA ARG A 485 17.06 4.40 8.29
C ARG A 485 18.31 3.60 8.68
N GLU A 486 19.46 3.90 8.08
CA GLU A 486 20.72 3.26 8.46
C GLU A 486 21.07 3.50 9.94
N GLN A 487 20.86 4.72 10.45
CA GLN A 487 21.11 5.04 11.85
C GLN A 487 20.20 4.27 12.80
N ILE A 488 18.89 4.25 12.54
CA ILE A 488 17.91 3.50 13.35
C ILE A 488 18.23 2.00 13.28
N ASN A 489 18.50 1.49 12.08
CA ASN A 489 18.73 0.07 11.87
C ASN A 489 20.01 -0.45 12.51
N GLN A 490 21.01 0.39 12.80
CA GLN A 490 22.23 -0.04 13.51
C GLN A 490 21.89 -0.70 14.86
N ASP A 491 20.97 -0.10 15.60
CA ASP A 491 20.51 -0.64 16.89
C ASP A 491 19.78 -1.97 16.70
N TRP A 492 18.89 -2.03 15.74
CA TRP A 492 18.16 -3.26 15.41
C TRP A 492 19.09 -4.40 14.95
N TYR A 493 20.05 -4.10 14.09
CA TYR A 493 21.03 -5.11 13.65
C TYR A 493 21.90 -5.60 14.81
N ALA A 494 22.17 -4.76 15.80
CA ALA A 494 22.88 -5.18 17.00
C ALA A 494 22.04 -6.14 17.85
N ILE A 495 20.74 -5.88 18.01
CA ILE A 495 19.80 -6.79 18.69
C ILE A 495 19.69 -8.13 17.96
N ASP A 496 19.44 -8.12 16.65
CA ASP A 496 19.32 -9.33 15.83
C ASP A 496 20.61 -10.17 15.88
N ALA A 497 21.78 -9.53 15.74
CA ALA A 497 23.05 -10.21 15.86
C ALA A 497 23.27 -10.82 17.26
N TYR A 498 22.94 -10.09 18.31
CA TYR A 498 23.03 -10.59 19.69
C TYR A 498 22.13 -11.81 19.90
N CYS A 499 20.89 -11.77 19.43
CA CYS A 499 19.97 -12.91 19.51
C CYS A 499 20.50 -14.13 18.75
N ARG A 500 21.04 -13.94 17.54
CA ARG A 500 21.62 -15.02 16.73
C ARG A 500 22.89 -15.63 17.34
N ASP A 501 23.71 -14.82 18.02
CA ASP A 501 24.92 -15.27 18.70
C ASP A 501 24.61 -16.08 19.97
N HIS A 502 23.36 -16.01 20.47
CA HIS A 502 22.88 -16.75 21.63
C HIS A 502 21.66 -17.64 21.29
N PRO A 503 21.81 -18.63 20.38
CA PRO A 503 20.69 -19.39 19.82
C PRO A 503 19.95 -20.28 20.82
N ASP A 504 20.56 -20.57 21.97
CA ASP A 504 19.94 -21.35 23.06
C ASP A 504 19.01 -20.51 23.94
N ASN A 505 19.05 -19.19 23.79
CA ASN A 505 18.22 -18.26 24.54
C ASN A 505 16.99 -17.83 23.72
N PHE A 506 15.97 -17.33 24.41
CA PHE A 506 14.85 -16.66 23.77
C PHE A 506 14.66 -15.27 24.38
N TYR A 507 14.31 -14.29 23.55
CA TYR A 507 14.20 -12.90 23.95
C TYR A 507 12.82 -12.34 23.64
N PHE A 508 12.16 -11.77 24.65
CA PHE A 508 10.98 -10.94 24.46
C PHE A 508 11.39 -9.47 24.39
N GLU A 509 10.96 -8.80 23.37
CA GLU A 509 11.31 -7.41 23.10
C GLU A 509 10.17 -6.48 23.51
N ASP A 510 10.49 -5.47 24.32
CA ASP A 510 9.56 -4.39 24.65
C ASP A 510 9.15 -3.64 23.39
N VAL A 511 7.85 -3.53 23.11
CA VAL A 511 7.35 -3.10 21.80
C VAL A 511 7.82 -1.68 21.46
N TYR A 512 7.55 -0.69 22.30
CA TYR A 512 7.84 0.70 21.93
C TYR A 512 9.32 1.07 21.91
N SER A 513 10.16 0.29 22.57
CA SER A 513 11.58 0.58 22.61
C SER A 513 12.43 -0.17 21.58
N THR A 514 11.83 -1.15 20.85
CA THR A 514 12.59 -2.01 19.94
C THR A 514 12.07 -2.01 18.49
N VAL A 515 10.83 -1.59 18.22
CA VAL A 515 10.21 -1.72 16.88
C VAL A 515 10.44 -0.54 15.94
N ASP A 516 11.23 0.45 16.35
CA ASP A 516 11.54 1.61 15.50
C ASP A 516 12.68 1.29 14.51
N PHE A 517 12.39 0.43 13.55
CA PHE A 517 13.33 0.02 12.50
C PHE A 517 12.61 -0.19 11.16
N SER A 518 13.41 -0.27 10.10
CA SER A 518 12.97 -0.48 8.74
C SER A 518 13.88 -1.50 8.05
N TRP A 519 13.36 -2.68 7.75
CA TRP A 519 14.18 -3.78 7.23
C TRP A 519 14.61 -3.55 5.79
N GLU A 520 15.91 -3.73 5.52
CA GLU A 520 16.48 -3.75 4.18
C GLU A 520 16.13 -5.07 3.46
N MET A 521 15.37 -4.98 2.34
CA MET A 521 14.74 -6.15 1.70
C MET A 521 15.70 -7.23 1.21
N PHE A 522 16.90 -6.85 0.80
CA PHE A 522 17.82 -7.72 0.08
C PHE A 522 19.14 -7.94 0.82
N ARG A 523 19.23 -7.51 2.08
CA ARG A 523 20.45 -7.58 2.86
C ARG A 523 20.78 -9.00 3.31
N ASP A 524 19.81 -9.72 3.83
CA ASP A 524 20.00 -11.04 4.44
C ASP A 524 19.11 -12.09 3.82
N SER A 525 19.66 -13.27 3.58
CA SER A 525 18.95 -14.45 3.08
C SER A 525 18.83 -15.57 4.12
N ASP A 526 19.27 -15.34 5.37
CA ASP A 526 19.10 -16.30 6.45
C ASP A 526 17.66 -16.24 6.98
N ASN A 527 16.86 -17.22 6.58
CA ASN A 527 15.48 -17.39 7.02
C ASN A 527 15.38 -18.49 8.10
N SER A 528 16.35 -18.59 9.02
CA SER A 528 16.24 -19.40 10.23
C SER A 528 15.17 -18.82 11.15
N ILE A 529 14.61 -19.66 12.03
CA ILE A 529 13.61 -19.18 13.01
C ILE A 529 14.25 -18.18 13.95
N ALA A 530 13.58 -17.04 14.13
CA ALA A 530 14.00 -16.02 15.09
C ALA A 530 13.76 -16.48 16.53
N ASN A 531 14.79 -16.39 17.37
CA ASN A 531 14.73 -16.69 18.80
C ASN A 531 14.37 -15.47 19.66
N TYR A 532 13.60 -14.56 19.07
CA TYR A 532 13.04 -13.38 19.71
C TYR A 532 11.59 -13.13 19.23
N ASP A 533 10.81 -12.41 20.01
CA ASP A 533 9.48 -11.92 19.61
C ASP A 533 9.15 -10.65 20.42
N ILE A 534 8.35 -9.77 19.83
CA ILE A 534 7.84 -8.58 20.52
C ILE A 534 6.73 -8.96 21.49
N MET A 535 6.63 -8.23 22.61
CA MET A 535 5.65 -8.49 23.68
C MET A 535 4.21 -8.11 23.31
N GLY A 536 3.97 -7.76 22.05
CA GLY A 536 2.66 -7.35 21.53
C GLY A 536 2.59 -7.46 20.02
N GLY A 537 1.96 -6.48 19.36
CA GLY A 537 1.86 -6.48 17.91
C GLY A 537 0.61 -7.18 17.38
N TRP A 538 0.41 -7.07 16.06
CA TRP A 538 -0.83 -7.52 15.44
C TRP A 538 -0.91 -9.05 15.25
N ILE A 539 0.20 -9.79 15.31
CA ILE A 539 0.22 -11.24 15.22
C ILE A 539 0.23 -11.93 16.59
N CYS A 540 0.48 -11.17 17.65
CA CYS A 540 0.50 -11.66 19.03
C CYS A 540 -0.82 -12.36 19.37
N LYS A 541 -0.75 -13.47 20.08
CA LYS A 541 -1.87 -14.38 20.44
C LYS A 541 -2.48 -15.18 19.28
N SER A 542 -1.93 -15.07 18.07
CA SER A 542 -2.35 -15.90 16.92
C SER A 542 -1.96 -17.38 17.11
N PRO A 543 -2.55 -18.29 16.32
CA PRO A 543 -2.06 -19.66 16.29
C PRO A 543 -0.58 -19.79 15.93
N LEU A 544 -0.03 -18.91 15.08
CA LEU A 544 1.41 -18.89 14.75
C LEU A 544 2.26 -18.46 15.94
N TYR A 545 1.81 -17.46 16.70
CA TYR A 545 2.44 -17.04 17.93
C TYR A 545 2.50 -18.20 18.94
N LYS A 546 1.39 -18.89 19.19
CA LYS A 546 1.33 -20.05 20.06
C LYS A 546 2.27 -21.16 19.57
N GLN A 547 2.34 -21.41 18.27
CA GLN A 547 3.28 -22.36 17.68
C GLN A 547 4.74 -22.00 17.97
N LYS A 548 5.10 -20.71 17.85
CA LYS A 548 6.43 -20.19 18.16
C LYS A 548 6.79 -20.41 19.63
N LEU A 549 5.90 -20.06 20.56
CA LEU A 549 6.12 -20.30 21.99
C LEU A 549 6.37 -21.79 22.28
N VAL A 550 5.54 -22.68 21.73
CA VAL A 550 5.70 -24.13 21.91
C VAL A 550 7.02 -24.62 21.33
N PHE A 551 7.46 -24.09 20.18
CA PHE A 551 8.76 -24.45 19.60
C PHE A 551 9.93 -24.15 20.53
N PHE A 552 9.86 -23.04 21.28
CA PHE A 552 10.86 -22.66 22.28
C PHE A 552 10.55 -23.17 23.69
N GLY A 553 9.60 -24.12 23.83
CA GLY A 553 9.30 -24.80 25.10
C GLY A 553 8.48 -23.99 26.10
N MET A 554 7.76 -22.96 25.63
CA MET A 554 6.92 -22.09 26.45
C MET A 554 5.44 -22.40 26.26
N THR A 555 4.65 -22.20 27.32
CA THR A 555 3.18 -22.29 27.28
C THR A 555 2.53 -20.92 27.08
N SER A 556 3.12 -19.88 27.68
CA SER A 556 2.75 -18.47 27.56
C SER A 556 3.98 -17.59 27.71
N MET A 557 3.86 -16.31 27.39
CA MET A 557 4.92 -15.33 27.61
C MET A 557 5.20 -15.12 29.09
N GLU A 558 4.14 -15.03 29.91
CA GLU A 558 4.23 -14.91 31.35
C GLU A 558 4.99 -16.08 31.99
N ASP A 559 4.61 -17.32 31.64
CA ASP A 559 5.29 -18.53 32.14
C ASP A 559 6.75 -18.60 31.65
N GLY A 560 6.99 -18.24 30.39
CA GLY A 560 8.33 -18.18 29.82
C GLY A 560 9.26 -17.25 30.59
N LEU A 561 8.85 -16.02 30.83
CA LEU A 561 9.65 -15.04 31.60
C LEU A 561 9.86 -15.45 33.05
N LEU A 562 8.85 -16.03 33.70
CA LEU A 562 8.91 -16.35 35.12
C LEU A 562 9.66 -17.66 35.44
N ASN A 563 9.46 -18.69 34.61
CA ASN A 563 9.91 -20.06 34.86
C ASN A 563 10.93 -20.56 33.83
N GLY A 564 11.12 -19.85 32.71
CA GLY A 564 12.05 -20.23 31.64
C GLY A 564 13.50 -20.00 32.04
N GLY A 565 14.36 -21.03 31.88
CA GLY A 565 15.76 -20.96 32.30
C GLY A 565 16.63 -20.01 31.47
N GLN A 566 16.30 -19.83 30.19
CA GLN A 566 17.07 -19.07 29.20
C GLN A 566 16.19 -18.10 28.43
N ILE A 567 15.23 -17.46 29.14
CA ILE A 567 14.29 -16.50 28.57
C ILE A 567 14.53 -15.15 29.22
N TYR A 568 14.64 -14.13 28.38
CA TYR A 568 15.03 -12.78 28.76
C TYR A 568 14.10 -11.75 28.13
N MET A 569 14.15 -10.50 28.63
CA MET A 569 13.50 -9.35 28.04
C MET A 569 14.58 -8.37 27.52
N ILE A 570 14.39 -7.82 26.33
CA ILE A 570 15.22 -6.74 25.79
C ILE A 570 14.40 -5.45 25.81
N MET A 571 15.01 -4.37 26.29
CA MET A 571 14.37 -3.07 26.36
C MET A 571 15.42 -1.95 26.21
N ASN A 572 15.05 -0.89 25.52
CA ASN A 572 15.85 0.34 25.52
C ASN A 572 15.58 1.13 26.81
N ASP A 573 16.50 1.07 27.75
CA ASP A 573 16.37 1.70 29.06
C ASP A 573 16.88 3.15 29.11
N THR A 574 17.33 3.69 27.96
CA THR A 574 17.73 5.10 27.86
C THR A 574 16.57 6.05 27.58
N LEU A 575 15.39 5.50 27.24
CA LEU A 575 14.19 6.31 27.03
C LEU A 575 13.58 6.74 28.36
N PRO A 576 13.09 8.00 28.48
CA PRO A 576 12.64 8.55 29.77
C PRO A 576 11.54 7.76 30.47
N GLU A 577 10.69 7.09 29.69
CA GLU A 577 9.53 6.30 30.20
C GLU A 577 9.81 4.81 30.26
N SER A 578 11.01 4.38 29.85
CA SER A 578 11.37 2.97 29.74
C SER A 578 12.01 2.52 31.06
N ASN A 579 11.28 1.73 31.83
CA ASN A 579 11.75 1.10 33.05
C ASN A 579 11.11 -0.28 33.24
N THR A 580 11.63 -1.07 34.18
CA THR A 580 11.12 -2.42 34.44
C THR A 580 10.08 -2.47 35.59
N ASP A 581 9.66 -1.33 36.14
CA ASP A 581 8.75 -1.28 37.28
C ASP A 581 7.37 -1.83 36.94
N TRP A 582 6.87 -1.52 35.73
CA TRP A 582 5.60 -2.07 35.27
C TRP A 582 5.56 -3.61 35.28
N LEU A 583 6.70 -4.27 35.05
CA LEU A 583 6.78 -5.73 35.08
C LEU A 583 6.75 -6.25 36.51
N ARG A 584 7.39 -5.56 37.47
CA ARG A 584 7.28 -5.87 38.89
C ARG A 584 5.87 -5.67 39.42
N ASP A 585 5.23 -4.55 39.03
CA ASP A 585 3.84 -4.24 39.41
C ASP A 585 2.86 -5.28 38.85
N TYR A 586 3.07 -5.71 37.59
CA TYR A 586 2.28 -6.75 36.97
C TYR A 586 2.29 -8.07 37.75
N TYR A 587 3.45 -8.55 38.17
CA TYR A 587 3.56 -9.78 38.96
C TYR A 587 3.11 -9.59 40.37
N HIS A 588 3.36 -8.45 41.00
CA HIS A 588 2.92 -8.13 42.37
C HIS A 588 1.38 -8.13 42.46
N GLU A 589 0.66 -7.64 41.49
CA GLU A 589 -0.81 -7.69 41.44
C GLU A 589 -1.36 -9.12 41.39
N ARG A 590 -0.53 -10.10 41.04
CA ARG A 590 -0.83 -11.54 41.03
C ARG A 590 -0.25 -12.32 42.20
N ASP A 591 0.09 -11.62 43.29
CA ASP A 591 0.72 -12.19 44.48
C ASP A 591 2.07 -12.90 44.19
N VAL A 592 2.78 -12.50 43.13
CA VAL A 592 4.11 -13.01 42.80
C VAL A 592 5.14 -11.90 42.92
N SER A 593 6.09 -12.09 43.87
CA SER A 593 7.22 -11.17 43.98
C SER A 593 8.33 -11.57 43.02
N VAL A 594 8.79 -10.62 42.20
CA VAL A 594 9.88 -10.84 41.25
C VAL A 594 10.98 -9.79 41.41
N ASP A 595 12.20 -10.22 41.17
CA ASP A 595 13.33 -9.34 40.88
C ASP A 595 13.56 -9.31 39.38
N VAL A 596 13.73 -8.11 38.84
CA VAL A 596 14.04 -7.89 37.42
C VAL A 596 15.42 -7.26 37.37
N SER A 597 16.41 -8.06 37.01
CA SER A 597 17.81 -7.67 36.99
C SER A 597 18.39 -7.67 35.59
N GLU A 598 19.18 -6.66 35.27
CA GLU A 598 19.98 -6.62 34.06
C GLU A 598 21.09 -7.67 34.15
N VAL A 599 21.19 -8.52 33.15
CA VAL A 599 22.18 -9.61 33.08
C VAL A 599 23.21 -9.39 31.99
N ASP A 600 22.87 -8.60 30.97
CA ASP A 600 23.75 -8.25 29.86
C ASP A 600 23.27 -6.96 29.19
N ARG A 601 24.05 -6.44 28.22
CA ARG A 601 23.74 -5.19 27.53
C ARG A 601 24.16 -5.25 26.05
N ILE A 602 23.28 -4.76 25.18
CA ILE A 602 23.51 -4.65 23.74
C ILE A 602 23.81 -3.17 23.42
N GLY A 603 25.07 -2.89 23.09
CA GLY A 603 25.52 -1.52 22.89
C GLY A 603 25.35 -0.64 24.13
N GLU A 604 25.01 0.64 23.93
CA GLU A 604 24.83 1.59 25.03
C GLU A 604 23.35 1.74 25.44
N LYS A 605 22.40 1.25 24.62
CA LYS A 605 20.97 1.58 24.74
C LYS A 605 20.11 0.45 25.28
N TYR A 606 20.45 -0.81 25.02
CA TYR A 606 19.53 -1.93 25.27
C TYR A 606 20.03 -2.81 26.40
N GLY A 607 19.25 -2.87 27.49
CA GLY A 607 19.47 -3.83 28.57
C GLY A 607 18.81 -5.17 28.26
N VAL A 608 19.48 -6.25 28.66
CA VAL A 608 18.95 -7.62 28.64
C VAL A 608 18.59 -7.99 30.08
N TYR A 609 17.33 -8.22 30.33
CA TYR A 609 16.78 -8.40 31.67
C TYR A 609 16.31 -9.82 31.90
N ARG A 610 16.54 -10.30 33.09
CA ARG A 610 16.01 -11.58 33.60
C ARG A 610 15.00 -11.33 34.71
N VAL A 611 13.87 -12.05 34.64
CA VAL A 611 12.85 -12.06 35.69
C VAL A 611 13.12 -13.25 36.60
N ILE A 612 13.25 -13.01 37.88
CA ILE A 612 13.55 -14.03 38.90
C ILE A 612 12.49 -13.96 39.99
N LYS A 613 11.81 -15.08 40.21
CA LYS A 613 10.85 -15.16 41.31
C LYS A 613 11.59 -15.07 42.65
N VAL A 614 11.18 -14.11 43.47
CA VAL A 614 11.67 -13.98 44.86
C VAL A 614 10.84 -14.91 45.72
N GLN A 615 11.52 -15.79 46.48
CA GLN A 615 10.86 -16.77 47.37
C GLN A 615 10.19 -16.10 48.55
#